data_703cfc5bc39e8010e657470cfed985fd
#
_entry.id   703cfc5bc39e8010e657470cfed985fd
#
_cell.length_a   1.000
_cell.length_b   1.000
_cell.length_c   1.000
_cell.angle_alpha   90.00
_cell.angle_beta   90.00
_cell.angle_gamma   90.00
#
_symmetry.space_group_name_H-M   'P 1'
#
loop_
_entity.id
_entity.type
_entity.pdbx_description
1 polymer ?
#
loop_
_entity_poly.entity_id
_entity_poly.type
_entity_poly.pdbx_seq_one_letter_code
_entity_poly.pdbx_strand_id
1 'polypeptide(L)'
;MKTPQEYLDIIQDAYPCPVEYGFERAAWLYECREALRWMLDFVEVEYKHQVADILDKGLTSERYALCGKYRSYTRVKVAEVAVYNPELFDSLVHVKASDAEKIIGRRALYLEAREILGSSEIQKYEVVNSTELSKVVPSHVFERLTEKEERLMDYVIEEVSSPLEAV
;
A
#
# COMPACT_ATOMS: atom_id res chain seq x y z
N MET A 1 0.19 18.81 -18.45
CA MET A 1 0.65 18.90 -17.04
C MET A 1 1.85 19.81 -17.01
N LYS A 2 1.96 20.76 -16.04
CA LYS A 2 3.13 21.64 -15.91
C LYS A 2 4.36 20.83 -15.48
N THR A 3 5.54 21.30 -15.87
CA THR A 3 6.81 20.74 -15.39
C THR A 3 7.08 21.08 -13.93
N PRO A 4 7.93 20.33 -13.21
CA PRO A 4 8.33 20.70 -11.84
C PRO A 4 8.91 22.13 -11.74
N GLN A 5 9.64 22.58 -12.77
CA GLN A 5 10.19 23.93 -12.81
C GLN A 5 9.09 25.00 -12.89
N GLU A 6 8.08 24.81 -13.76
CA GLU A 6 6.94 25.73 -13.86
C GLU A 6 6.15 25.84 -12.56
N TYR A 7 6.05 24.75 -11.78
CA TYR A 7 5.45 24.82 -10.43
C TYR A 7 6.34 25.56 -9.44
N LEU A 8 7.66 25.36 -9.49
CA LEU A 8 8.59 26.08 -8.63
C LEU A 8 8.56 27.59 -8.92
N ASP A 9 8.47 27.98 -10.19
CA ASP A 9 8.36 29.39 -10.59
C ASP A 9 7.06 30.03 -10.04
N ILE A 10 5.93 29.31 -10.10
CA ILE A 10 4.67 29.77 -9.50
C ILE A 10 4.80 29.95 -7.98
N ILE A 11 5.48 29.04 -7.28
CA ILE A 11 5.72 29.16 -5.83
C ILE A 11 6.62 30.35 -5.55
N GLN A 12 7.66 30.56 -6.35
CA GLN A 12 8.58 31.67 -6.20
C GLN A 12 7.94 33.03 -6.47
N ASP A 13 6.99 33.10 -7.42
CA ASP A 13 6.19 34.30 -7.69
C ASP A 13 5.23 34.63 -6.53
N ALA A 14 4.63 33.59 -5.93
CA ALA A 14 3.69 33.77 -4.81
C ALA A 14 4.40 34.02 -3.46
N TYR A 15 5.57 33.44 -3.28
CA TYR A 15 6.38 33.51 -2.06
C TYR A 15 7.85 33.68 -2.45
N PRO A 16 8.30 34.91 -2.75
CA PRO A 16 9.62 35.19 -3.29
C PRO A 16 10.76 34.79 -2.35
N CYS A 17 11.74 34.07 -2.89
CA CYS A 17 12.98 33.81 -2.18
C CYS A 17 13.88 35.05 -2.21
N PRO A 18 14.43 35.49 -1.06
CA PRO A 18 15.24 36.69 -0.98
C PRO A 18 16.63 36.56 -1.61
N VAL A 19 17.08 35.29 -1.84
CA VAL A 19 18.43 35.02 -2.38
C VAL A 19 18.38 33.82 -3.36
N GLU A 20 19.35 33.77 -4.27
CA GLU A 20 19.42 32.74 -5.29
C GLU A 20 20.11 31.44 -4.80
N TYR A 21 20.95 31.53 -3.77
CA TYR A 21 21.76 30.40 -3.27
C TYR A 21 22.14 30.56 -1.79
N GLY A 22 22.69 29.53 -1.20
CA GLY A 22 23.16 29.51 0.18
C GLY A 22 22.13 29.00 1.18
N PHE A 23 22.38 29.25 2.47
CA PHE A 23 21.54 28.76 3.58
C PHE A 23 20.12 29.30 3.54
N GLU A 24 19.96 30.58 3.20
CA GLU A 24 18.65 31.23 3.10
C GLU A 24 17.81 30.63 1.97
N ARG A 25 18.44 30.30 0.83
CA ARG A 25 17.77 29.57 -0.24
C ARG A 25 17.35 28.17 0.20
N ALA A 26 18.21 27.45 0.91
CA ALA A 26 17.92 26.13 1.44
C ALA A 26 16.79 26.16 2.49
N ALA A 27 16.78 27.14 3.39
CA ALA A 27 15.72 27.35 4.37
C ALA A 27 14.37 27.63 3.68
N TRP A 28 14.37 28.52 2.70
CA TRP A 28 13.17 28.83 1.92
C TRP A 28 12.61 27.57 1.20
N LEU A 29 13.48 26.78 0.56
CA LEU A 29 13.07 25.52 -0.08
C LEU A 29 12.51 24.51 0.93
N TYR A 30 13.07 24.48 2.14
CA TYR A 30 12.57 23.64 3.22
C TYR A 30 11.16 24.08 3.65
N GLU A 31 10.93 25.36 3.86
CA GLU A 31 9.60 25.93 4.22
C GLU A 31 8.56 25.64 3.13
N CYS A 32 8.92 25.86 1.86
CA CYS A 32 8.05 25.52 0.73
C CYS A 32 7.69 24.03 0.71
N ARG A 33 8.66 23.16 0.98
CA ARG A 33 8.43 21.71 1.04
C ARG A 33 7.43 21.34 2.14
N GLU A 34 7.58 21.89 3.33
CA GLU A 34 6.66 21.61 4.44
C GLU A 34 5.26 22.16 4.17
N ALA A 35 5.15 23.34 3.60
CA ALA A 35 3.87 23.92 3.19
C ALA A 35 3.18 23.06 2.11
N LEU A 36 3.92 22.58 1.12
CA LEU A 36 3.38 21.68 0.07
C LEU A 36 2.93 20.34 0.64
N ARG A 37 3.64 19.78 1.62
CA ARG A 37 3.20 18.55 2.32
C ARG A 37 1.88 18.76 3.04
N TRP A 38 1.78 19.83 3.81
CA TRP A 38 0.54 20.17 4.51
C TRP A 38 -0.63 20.38 3.54
N MET A 39 -0.40 21.08 2.42
CA MET A 39 -1.40 21.25 1.36
C MET A 39 -1.80 19.91 0.73
N LEU A 40 -0.85 19.03 0.49
CA LEU A 40 -1.12 17.69 -0.07
C LEU A 40 -2.00 16.88 0.87
N ASP A 41 -1.67 16.84 2.17
CA ASP A 41 -2.46 16.15 3.18
C ASP A 41 -3.90 16.69 3.23
N PHE A 42 -4.07 18.00 3.18
CA PHE A 42 -5.39 18.63 3.15
C PHE A 42 -6.19 18.24 1.89
N VAL A 43 -5.57 18.31 0.70
CA VAL A 43 -6.20 17.94 -0.57
C VAL A 43 -6.55 16.45 -0.57
N GLU A 44 -5.72 15.58 0.01
CA GLU A 44 -5.99 14.16 0.11
C GLU A 44 -7.20 13.86 1.00
N VAL A 45 -7.33 14.56 2.13
CA VAL A 45 -8.50 14.43 3.02
C VAL A 45 -9.77 14.88 2.30
N GLU A 46 -9.73 16.04 1.64
CA GLU A 46 -10.87 16.57 0.89
C GLU A 46 -11.26 15.64 -0.27
N TYR A 47 -10.29 15.12 -1.01
CA TYR A 47 -10.53 14.13 -2.07
C TYR A 47 -11.24 12.88 -1.54
N LYS A 48 -10.81 12.34 -0.40
CA LYS A 48 -11.46 11.17 0.22
C LYS A 48 -12.90 11.47 0.64
N HIS A 49 -13.17 12.67 1.16
CA HIS A 49 -14.54 13.10 1.48
C HIS A 49 -15.40 13.17 0.22
N GLN A 50 -14.91 13.76 -0.87
CA GLN A 50 -15.64 13.85 -2.13
C GLN A 50 -15.89 12.48 -2.75
N VAL A 51 -14.93 11.58 -2.69
CA VAL A 51 -15.10 10.18 -3.14
C VAL A 51 -16.18 9.46 -2.32
N ALA A 52 -16.15 9.61 -1.00
CA ALA A 52 -17.16 9.04 -0.11
C ALA A 52 -18.57 9.56 -0.45
N ASP A 53 -18.71 10.87 -0.67
CA ASP A 53 -19.95 11.51 -1.08
C ASP A 53 -20.46 11.01 -2.45
N ILE A 54 -19.58 10.82 -3.43
CA ILE A 54 -19.92 10.26 -4.75
C ILE A 54 -20.49 8.84 -4.60
N LEU A 55 -19.84 8.01 -3.78
CA LEU A 55 -20.27 6.63 -3.54
C LEU A 55 -21.59 6.56 -2.78
N ASP A 56 -21.74 7.35 -1.72
CA ASP A 56 -22.93 7.35 -0.85
C ASP A 56 -24.17 7.88 -1.59
N LYS A 57 -24.01 8.93 -2.37
CA LYS A 57 -25.09 9.59 -3.11
C LYS A 57 -25.31 9.02 -4.52
N GLY A 58 -24.47 8.11 -4.99
CA GLY A 58 -24.53 7.55 -6.33
C GLY A 58 -24.39 8.60 -7.44
N LEU A 59 -23.53 9.61 -7.23
CA LEU A 59 -23.34 10.68 -8.19
C LEU A 59 -22.65 10.18 -9.45
N THR A 60 -23.09 10.67 -10.61
CA THR A 60 -22.52 10.34 -11.91
C THR A 60 -22.08 11.60 -12.65
N SER A 61 -21.14 11.46 -13.56
CA SER A 61 -20.68 12.53 -14.44
C SER A 61 -20.58 12.02 -15.86
N GLU A 62 -20.87 12.88 -16.85
CA GLU A 62 -20.70 12.56 -18.27
C GLU A 62 -19.23 12.59 -18.68
N ARG A 63 -18.41 13.34 -17.95
CA ARG A 63 -16.98 13.58 -18.28
C ARG A 63 -16.03 12.73 -17.46
N TYR A 64 -16.39 12.32 -16.27
CA TYR A 64 -15.51 11.62 -15.35
C TYR A 64 -16.14 10.35 -14.80
N ALA A 65 -15.32 9.31 -14.63
CA ALA A 65 -15.69 8.07 -13.96
C ALA A 65 -14.84 7.86 -12.71
N LEU A 66 -15.46 7.35 -11.65
CA LEU A 66 -14.76 6.92 -10.45
C LEU A 66 -14.36 5.45 -10.62
N CYS A 67 -13.07 5.20 -10.77
CA CYS A 67 -12.51 3.87 -10.99
C CYS A 67 -11.81 3.35 -9.74
N GLY A 68 -12.06 2.10 -9.35
CA GLY A 68 -11.35 1.47 -8.25
C GLY A 68 -9.91 1.10 -8.65
N LYS A 69 -8.93 1.53 -7.83
CA LYS A 69 -7.53 1.14 -7.98
C LYS A 69 -7.26 -0.09 -7.14
N TYR A 70 -7.05 -1.23 -7.80
CA TYR A 70 -6.80 -2.51 -7.16
C TYR A 70 -5.31 -2.84 -7.14
N ARG A 71 -4.90 -3.57 -6.10
CA ARG A 71 -3.57 -4.17 -6.02
C ARG A 71 -3.70 -5.67 -5.79
N SER A 72 -2.99 -6.43 -6.60
CA SER A 72 -2.90 -7.88 -6.43
C SER A 72 -1.91 -8.25 -5.33
N TYR A 73 -2.34 -9.13 -4.44
CA TYR A 73 -1.54 -9.71 -3.37
C TYR A 73 -1.48 -11.22 -3.52
N THR A 74 -0.32 -11.78 -3.24
CA THR A 74 -0.18 -13.24 -3.15
C THR A 74 -0.44 -13.67 -1.72
N ARG A 75 -1.51 -14.43 -1.51
CA ARG A 75 -1.86 -15.05 -0.23
C ARG A 75 -1.39 -16.49 -0.21
N VAL A 76 -0.70 -16.87 0.85
CA VAL A 76 -0.29 -18.25 1.08
C VAL A 76 -1.43 -19.03 1.75
N LYS A 77 -1.71 -20.21 1.23
CA LYS A 77 -2.67 -21.17 1.81
C LYS A 77 -1.97 -21.96 2.90
N VAL A 78 -1.92 -21.40 4.09
CA VAL A 78 -1.11 -21.87 5.23
C VAL A 78 -1.33 -23.33 5.56
N ALA A 79 -2.58 -23.78 5.59
CA ALA A 79 -2.92 -25.18 5.86
C ALA A 79 -2.38 -26.13 4.77
N GLU A 80 -2.39 -25.72 3.50
CA GLU A 80 -1.86 -26.53 2.40
C GLU A 80 -0.32 -26.63 2.47
N VAL A 81 0.37 -25.59 2.93
CA VAL A 81 1.82 -25.63 3.18
C VAL A 81 2.16 -26.62 4.28
N ALA A 82 1.41 -26.65 5.38
CA ALA A 82 1.59 -27.59 6.48
C ALA A 82 1.40 -29.04 6.04
N VAL A 83 0.42 -29.31 5.14
CA VAL A 83 0.19 -30.64 4.58
C VAL A 83 1.27 -31.02 3.56
N TYR A 84 1.72 -30.06 2.74
CA TYR A 84 2.73 -30.31 1.72
C TYR A 84 4.08 -30.72 2.30
N ASN A 85 4.56 -29.98 3.29
CA ASN A 85 5.82 -30.26 3.97
C ASN A 85 5.80 -29.69 5.40
N PRO A 86 5.55 -30.52 6.42
CA PRO A 86 5.47 -30.08 7.82
C PRO A 86 6.78 -29.44 8.34
N GLU A 87 7.94 -29.96 7.95
CA GLU A 87 9.24 -29.42 8.40
C GLU A 87 9.49 -28.03 7.80
N LEU A 88 9.16 -27.86 6.52
CA LEU A 88 9.22 -26.55 5.86
C LEU A 88 8.22 -25.58 6.49
N PHE A 89 6.99 -26.01 6.74
CA PHE A 89 5.99 -25.22 7.44
C PHE A 89 6.52 -24.75 8.80
N ASP A 90 7.02 -25.66 9.59
CA ASP A 90 7.60 -25.35 10.90
C ASP A 90 8.76 -24.34 10.84
N SER A 91 9.52 -24.32 9.76
CA SER A 91 10.60 -23.34 9.57
C SER A 91 10.13 -21.93 9.15
N LEU A 92 9.01 -21.84 8.43
CA LEU A 92 8.51 -20.60 7.84
C LEU A 92 7.35 -19.95 8.60
N VAL A 93 6.60 -20.76 9.36
CA VAL A 93 5.43 -20.28 10.08
C VAL A 93 5.79 -19.26 11.16
N HIS A 94 5.00 -18.20 11.23
CA HIS A 94 5.13 -17.16 12.24
C HIS A 94 3.78 -16.51 12.53
N VAL A 95 3.73 -15.67 13.53
CA VAL A 95 2.61 -14.77 13.81
C VAL A 95 3.02 -13.33 13.51
N LYS A 96 2.08 -12.52 13.03
CA LYS A 96 2.29 -11.07 12.92
C LYS A 96 2.14 -10.44 14.27
N ALA A 97 3.17 -9.69 14.69
CA ALA A 97 3.13 -8.91 15.91
C ALA A 97 3.91 -7.62 15.72
N SER A 98 3.23 -6.56 15.54
CA SER A 98 3.73 -5.19 15.31
C SER A 98 5.24 -4.92 15.65
N ASP A 99 5.53 -4.15 16.67
CA ASP A 99 6.92 -3.74 16.97
C ASP A 99 7.75 -4.81 17.71
N ALA A 100 7.10 -5.72 18.44
CA ALA A 100 7.77 -6.82 19.11
C ALA A 100 8.43 -7.81 18.15
N GLU A 101 7.85 -8.00 16.97
CA GLU A 101 8.38 -8.84 15.90
C GLU A 101 9.79 -8.41 15.45
N LYS A 102 10.09 -7.11 15.47
CA LYS A 102 11.39 -6.57 15.08
C LYS A 102 12.48 -6.86 16.11
N ILE A 103 12.10 -6.99 17.38
CA ILE A 103 13.02 -7.14 18.50
C ILE A 103 13.35 -8.62 18.74
N ILE A 104 12.34 -9.50 18.79
CA ILE A 104 12.52 -10.90 19.16
C ILE A 104 12.38 -11.87 17.98
N GLY A 105 12.02 -11.37 16.80
CA GLY A 105 11.88 -12.14 15.57
C GLY A 105 10.58 -12.95 15.50
N ARG A 106 10.10 -13.14 14.27
CA ARG A 106 8.79 -13.74 13.96
C ARG A 106 8.65 -15.16 14.47
N ARG A 107 9.72 -15.95 14.35
CA ARG A 107 9.70 -17.36 14.77
C ARG A 107 9.65 -17.51 16.28
N ALA A 108 10.39 -16.67 17.01
CA ALA A 108 10.33 -16.67 18.47
C ALA A 108 8.95 -16.27 18.99
N LEU A 109 8.34 -15.24 18.40
CA LEU A 109 6.97 -14.84 18.72
C LEU A 109 5.95 -15.96 18.45
N TYR A 110 6.12 -16.71 17.36
CA TYR A 110 5.25 -17.83 17.05
C TYR A 110 5.35 -18.94 18.11
N LEU A 111 6.56 -19.29 18.54
CA LEU A 111 6.77 -20.33 19.55
C LEU A 111 6.15 -19.94 20.90
N GLU A 112 6.38 -18.70 21.32
CA GLU A 112 5.78 -18.14 22.54
C GLU A 112 4.24 -18.10 22.46
N ALA A 113 3.69 -17.61 21.36
CA ALA A 113 2.24 -17.60 21.14
C ALA A 113 1.64 -19.01 21.14
N ARG A 114 2.34 -20.00 20.55
CA ARG A 114 1.91 -21.41 20.53
C ARG A 114 1.87 -22.03 21.93
N GLU A 115 2.83 -21.69 22.79
CA GLU A 115 2.85 -22.12 24.19
C GLU A 115 1.65 -21.57 24.98
N ILE A 116 1.31 -20.29 24.73
CA ILE A 116 0.21 -19.62 25.43
C ILE A 116 -1.16 -20.10 24.92
N LEU A 117 -1.36 -20.18 23.62
CA LEU A 117 -2.68 -20.44 22.99
C LEU A 117 -2.95 -21.92 22.75
N GLY A 118 -1.92 -22.75 22.68
CA GLY A 118 -2.03 -24.14 22.27
C GLY A 118 -2.19 -24.33 20.76
N SER A 119 -2.02 -25.60 20.31
CA SER A 119 -1.90 -25.91 18.87
C SER A 119 -3.15 -25.65 18.03
N SER A 120 -4.34 -25.68 18.60
CA SER A 120 -5.60 -25.44 17.84
C SER A 120 -5.96 -23.97 17.70
N GLU A 121 -5.66 -23.17 18.72
CA GLU A 121 -5.98 -21.73 18.72
C GLU A 121 -4.98 -20.94 17.88
N ILE A 122 -3.70 -21.31 17.92
CA ILE A 122 -2.64 -20.60 17.19
C ILE A 122 -2.85 -20.64 15.67
N GLN A 123 -3.49 -21.68 15.12
CA GLN A 123 -3.75 -21.83 13.68
C GLN A 123 -4.46 -20.62 13.07
N LYS A 124 -5.27 -19.90 13.85
CA LYS A 124 -5.97 -18.68 13.37
C LYS A 124 -5.03 -17.50 13.09
N TYR A 125 -3.84 -17.53 13.67
CA TYR A 125 -2.85 -16.46 13.62
C TYR A 125 -1.61 -16.83 12.81
N GLU A 126 -1.52 -18.08 12.34
CA GLU A 126 -0.41 -18.57 11.55
C GLU A 126 -0.31 -17.85 10.22
N VAL A 127 0.89 -17.41 9.89
CA VAL A 127 1.20 -16.75 8.62
C VAL A 127 2.49 -17.33 8.07
N VAL A 128 2.52 -17.54 6.75
CA VAL A 128 3.72 -17.89 6.00
C VAL A 128 3.98 -16.78 4.98
N ASN A 129 5.21 -16.26 4.95
CA ASN A 129 5.59 -15.21 4.03
C ASN A 129 5.74 -15.78 2.61
N SER A 130 5.00 -15.23 1.64
CA SER A 130 5.04 -15.67 0.25
C SER A 130 6.41 -15.52 -0.40
N THR A 131 7.18 -14.49 -0.04
CA THR A 131 8.54 -14.27 -0.53
C THR A 131 9.53 -15.30 0.01
N GLU A 132 9.39 -15.73 1.25
CA GLU A 132 10.23 -16.78 1.84
C GLU A 132 9.85 -18.15 1.26
N LEU A 133 8.56 -18.43 1.15
CA LEU A 133 8.07 -19.66 0.54
C LEU A 133 8.55 -19.83 -0.91
N SER A 134 8.49 -18.76 -1.73
CA SER A 134 8.92 -18.81 -3.14
C SER A 134 10.40 -19.12 -3.34
N LYS A 135 11.24 -18.91 -2.32
CA LYS A 135 12.68 -19.22 -2.39
C LYS A 135 12.99 -20.70 -2.15
N VAL A 136 12.08 -21.42 -1.51
CA VAL A 136 12.34 -22.79 -1.01
C VAL A 136 11.49 -23.86 -1.69
N VAL A 137 10.45 -23.47 -2.43
CA VAL A 137 9.63 -24.41 -3.20
C VAL A 137 9.71 -24.15 -4.71
N PRO A 138 9.57 -25.19 -5.56
CA PRO A 138 9.48 -25.00 -7.01
C PRO A 138 8.26 -24.14 -7.42
N SER A 139 8.36 -23.42 -8.55
CA SER A 139 7.32 -22.48 -9.02
C SER A 139 5.92 -23.11 -9.13
N HIS A 140 5.81 -24.32 -9.69
CA HIS A 140 4.53 -25.02 -9.83
C HIS A 140 3.91 -25.41 -8.48
N VAL A 141 4.73 -25.67 -7.47
CA VAL A 141 4.28 -25.92 -6.10
C VAL A 141 3.85 -24.61 -5.45
N PHE A 142 4.62 -23.54 -5.64
CA PHE A 142 4.29 -22.22 -5.14
C PHE A 142 2.93 -21.75 -5.65
N GLU A 143 2.66 -21.87 -6.96
CA GLU A 143 1.36 -21.51 -7.56
C GLU A 143 0.19 -22.31 -6.95
N ARG A 144 0.39 -23.59 -6.63
CA ARG A 144 -0.62 -24.40 -5.96
C ARG A 144 -0.86 -23.98 -4.51
N LEU A 145 0.21 -23.63 -3.78
CA LEU A 145 0.15 -23.25 -2.37
C LEU A 145 -0.24 -21.80 -2.14
N THR A 146 -0.44 -21.01 -3.20
CA THR A 146 -0.82 -19.61 -3.12
C THR A 146 -2.06 -19.31 -3.94
N GLU A 147 -2.67 -18.18 -3.64
CA GLU A 147 -3.76 -17.61 -4.43
C GLU A 147 -3.51 -16.11 -4.62
N LYS A 148 -4.02 -15.54 -5.71
CA LYS A 148 -4.01 -14.10 -5.94
C LYS A 148 -5.28 -13.51 -5.38
N GLU A 149 -5.14 -12.50 -4.55
CA GLU A 149 -6.22 -11.71 -3.98
C GLU A 149 -6.09 -10.27 -4.46
N GLU A 150 -7.12 -9.72 -5.07
CA GLU A 150 -7.16 -8.31 -5.43
C GLU A 150 -7.84 -7.53 -4.32
N ARG A 151 -7.18 -6.47 -3.86
CA ARG A 151 -7.73 -5.56 -2.84
C ARG A 151 -7.85 -4.17 -3.41
N LEU A 152 -9.00 -3.57 -3.21
CA LEU A 152 -9.21 -2.17 -3.47
C LEU A 152 -8.31 -1.36 -2.53
N MET A 153 -7.46 -0.52 -3.13
CA MET A 153 -6.52 0.32 -2.39
C MET A 153 -7.02 1.75 -2.29
N ASP A 154 -7.61 2.23 -3.37
CA ASP A 154 -8.04 3.61 -3.51
C ASP A 154 -9.00 3.74 -4.69
N TYR A 155 -9.54 4.92 -4.89
CA TYR A 155 -10.27 5.31 -6.09
C TYR A 155 -9.47 6.34 -6.88
N VAL A 156 -9.66 6.35 -8.18
CA VAL A 156 -9.12 7.37 -9.09
C VAL A 156 -10.23 7.92 -9.96
N ILE A 157 -10.14 9.20 -10.30
CA ILE A 157 -11.05 9.84 -11.23
C ILE A 157 -10.39 9.83 -12.60
N GLU A 158 -11.05 9.23 -13.58
CA GLU A 158 -10.58 9.14 -14.95
C GLU A 158 -11.53 9.91 -15.87
N GLU A 159 -10.97 10.59 -16.87
CA GLU A 159 -11.76 11.24 -17.91
C GLU A 159 -12.31 10.17 -18.86
N VAL A 160 -13.64 10.14 -19.00
CA VAL A 160 -14.30 9.21 -19.93
C VAL A 160 -14.04 9.70 -21.33
N SER A 161 -13.18 8.97 -22.06
CA SER A 161 -12.96 9.21 -23.48
C SER A 161 -14.29 9.00 -24.22
N SER A 162 -14.83 10.06 -24.78
CA SER A 162 -16.09 10.00 -25.57
C SER A 162 -15.91 8.99 -26.70
N PRO A 163 -16.83 8.04 -26.91
CA PRO A 163 -16.73 7.07 -28.03
C PRO A 163 -17.07 7.68 -29.39
N LEU A 164 -16.95 8.99 -29.57
CA LEU A 164 -17.42 9.73 -30.75
C LEU A 164 -16.28 10.32 -31.60
N GLU A 165 -15.19 9.58 -31.81
CA GLU A 165 -14.28 9.88 -32.93
C GLU A 165 -13.81 8.59 -33.62
N ALA A 166 -14.77 7.80 -34.08
CA ALA A 166 -14.53 6.73 -35.05
C ALA A 166 -15.64 6.74 -36.09
N VAL A 167 -15.59 7.75 -36.97
CA VAL A 167 -16.28 7.73 -38.28
C VAL A 167 -15.27 8.06 -39.37
#